data_9dfcfce956b155b722facb68332e9e4a
#
_entry.id   9dfcfce956b155b722facb68332e9e4a
#
_cell.length_a   1.000
_cell.length_b   1.000
_cell.length_c   1.000
_cell.angle_alpha   90.00
_cell.angle_beta   90.00
_cell.angle_gamma   90.00
#
_symmetry.space_group_name_H-M   'P 1'
#
loop_
_entity.id
_entity.type
_entity.pdbx_description
1 polymer ?
#
loop_
_entity_poly.entity_id
_entity_poly.type
_entity_poly.pdbx_seq_one_letter_code
_entity_poly.pdbx_strand_id
1 'polypeptide(L)'
;MNKAYYLLIAVFSTFSTHTAMAEDAVSASAHFEYSFKPLSWYPLEDLTAAEKDGMPSFCSGKYRPVALIPRTDESIIIEANESTIDKNGDALLIGDVEFSQLNRKIFSDQALWSQQQRSAEFNGNVTILNSEMVMTGDYAHISEGNQIGKLENSEYAIPKSHMRGSAASIDSSGQSLISLKDATYTFCEPNQNDWDIKASEIHLDRESGIGSAWHARLRIKEFPVMYLPYYRFPIDDRRMTGFLDPTISLNGEFQAEIMSLPFYINLHPQADATITPTEILDHGLLWEAQFRHMTSLFGYGEFNYGMLNDDRSYLQDEDEANSSTEKEDRWSINYQQLGEISTHWKHRWQYNRVSDNEYFNDMTSSATINRETRLPTRGEIYFDKAAWHFDVTGESYQTIDDNIALSSRPYQRIPQLNLTYSPEIITGLGGKVVTQATKFERDNSDLSGINAVNGNRLVFDSSLSYTFEWPFAYVTPKAEYKVRQYSLTDIDQSLTDDDYDENPSYAVPKYSVDAGLFFERPVALFNNDFIQTLEPRIMHLQVPYYD
;
A
#
# COMPACT_ATOMS: atom_id res chain seq x y z
N MET A 1 2.48 2.09 -5.27
CA MET A 1 2.40 1.78 -6.70
C MET A 1 0.97 1.93 -7.28
N ASN A 2 0.19 2.93 -6.83
CA ASN A 2 -1.23 3.08 -7.21
C ASN A 2 -1.52 4.33 -8.08
N LYS A 3 -0.58 4.81 -8.88
CA LYS A 3 -0.77 6.06 -9.64
C LYS A 3 -0.99 5.89 -11.15
N ALA A 4 -0.84 4.70 -11.70
CA ALA A 4 -0.91 4.50 -13.15
C ALA A 4 -2.34 4.30 -13.71
N TYR A 5 -3.30 3.94 -12.87
CA TYR A 5 -4.64 3.53 -13.33
C TYR A 5 -5.68 4.65 -13.46
N TYR A 6 -5.39 5.86 -12.98
CA TYR A 6 -6.36 6.97 -12.97
C TYR A 6 -6.52 7.71 -14.31
N LEU A 7 -5.85 7.27 -15.33
CA LEU A 7 -5.37 8.20 -16.33
C LEU A 7 -6.22 8.34 -17.59
N LEU A 8 -6.92 7.31 -18.00
CA LEU A 8 -7.78 7.34 -19.21
C LEU A 8 -9.23 7.75 -18.93
N ILE A 9 -9.58 7.90 -17.64
CA ILE A 9 -10.96 8.18 -17.19
C ILE A 9 -11.35 9.65 -17.35
N ALA A 10 -10.36 10.54 -17.30
CA ALA A 10 -10.58 11.98 -17.25
C ALA A 10 -11.21 12.60 -18.52
N VAL A 11 -11.15 11.89 -19.65
CA VAL A 11 -11.61 12.44 -20.93
C VAL A 11 -13.12 12.68 -20.96
N PHE A 12 -13.89 11.95 -20.15
CA PHE A 12 -15.33 11.88 -20.33
C PHE A 12 -16.20 11.97 -19.07
N SER A 13 -15.62 12.13 -17.85
CA SER A 13 -16.40 12.07 -16.60
C SER A 13 -16.53 13.41 -15.88
N THR A 14 -17.25 14.38 -16.40
CA THR A 14 -17.65 15.54 -15.60
C THR A 14 -19.14 15.79 -15.70
N PHE A 15 -19.90 15.09 -14.87
CA PHE A 15 -21.16 15.59 -14.37
C PHE A 15 -21.25 15.24 -12.88
N SER A 16 -20.76 16.15 -12.03
CA SER A 16 -21.12 16.22 -10.61
C SER A 16 -21.27 17.69 -10.25
N THR A 17 -22.48 18.06 -9.90
CA THR A 17 -22.90 19.38 -9.46
C THR A 17 -22.22 19.75 -8.13
N HIS A 18 -21.39 20.78 -8.13
CA HIS A 18 -21.02 21.51 -6.92
C HIS A 18 -21.35 22.99 -7.11
N THR A 19 -22.28 23.48 -6.31
CA THR A 19 -22.59 24.89 -6.17
C THR A 19 -21.43 25.61 -5.47
N ALA A 20 -20.78 26.55 -6.13
CA ALA A 20 -19.86 27.50 -5.54
C ALA A 20 -20.37 28.93 -5.74
N MET A 21 -20.27 29.72 -4.68
CA MET A 21 -20.71 31.10 -4.60
C MET A 21 -19.92 32.03 -5.54
N ALA A 22 -20.63 32.99 -6.12
CA ALA A 22 -20.09 34.02 -7.00
C ALA A 22 -19.50 35.17 -6.18
N GLU A 23 -18.36 35.67 -6.58
CA GLU A 23 -17.86 37.02 -6.26
C GLU A 23 -17.37 37.72 -7.53
N ASP A 24 -17.77 38.92 -7.66
CA ASP A 24 -17.66 39.94 -8.71
C ASP A 24 -16.58 39.81 -9.79
N ALA A 25 -17.00 39.71 -11.04
CA ALA A 25 -16.17 39.82 -12.23
C ALA A 25 -16.19 41.25 -12.79
N VAL A 26 -15.05 41.90 -12.73
CA VAL A 26 -14.72 43.12 -13.46
C VAL A 26 -14.48 42.76 -14.94
N SER A 27 -15.26 43.36 -15.85
CA SER A 27 -15.07 43.19 -17.28
C SER A 27 -13.79 43.87 -17.76
N ALA A 28 -12.84 43.05 -18.22
CA ALA A 28 -11.77 43.51 -19.09
C ALA A 28 -11.72 42.54 -20.29
N SER A 29 -12.18 43.03 -21.44
CA SER A 29 -11.96 42.40 -22.73
C SER A 29 -10.47 42.48 -23.09
N ALA A 30 -9.71 41.52 -22.61
CA ALA A 30 -8.38 41.27 -23.12
C ALA A 30 -8.50 40.15 -24.17
N HIS A 31 -8.24 40.47 -25.43
CA HIS A 31 -7.93 39.49 -26.45
C HIS A 31 -6.67 38.74 -25.96
N PHE A 32 -6.84 37.60 -25.32
CA PHE A 32 -5.75 36.69 -25.03
C PHE A 32 -5.50 35.88 -26.31
N GLU A 33 -4.43 36.21 -27.00
CA GLU A 33 -3.84 35.37 -28.03
C GLU A 33 -3.32 34.09 -27.34
N TYR A 34 -4.13 33.02 -27.36
CA TYR A 34 -3.74 31.71 -26.83
C TYR A 34 -2.75 31.05 -27.79
N SER A 35 -1.47 31.31 -27.63
CA SER A 35 -0.41 30.51 -28.27
C SER A 35 -0.26 29.19 -27.49
N PHE A 36 -1.02 28.18 -27.86
CA PHE A 36 -0.84 26.83 -27.31
C PHE A 36 0.37 26.17 -27.95
N LYS A 37 1.31 25.72 -27.14
CA LYS A 37 2.31 24.77 -27.61
C LYS A 37 1.68 23.38 -27.76
N PRO A 38 2.15 22.55 -28.73
CA PRO A 38 1.59 21.22 -28.94
C PRO A 38 1.48 20.43 -27.65
N LEU A 39 0.31 19.88 -27.38
CA LEU A 39 -0.02 19.10 -26.19
C LEU A 39 0.25 19.79 -24.84
N SER A 40 0.30 21.13 -24.79
CA SER A 40 0.64 21.90 -23.56
C SER A 40 2.01 21.60 -22.95
N TRP A 41 2.97 21.13 -23.72
CA TRP A 41 4.35 20.94 -23.28
C TRP A 41 5.18 22.22 -23.42
N TYR A 42 5.85 22.59 -22.33
CA TYR A 42 6.71 23.78 -22.26
C TYR A 42 8.14 23.36 -21.90
N PRO A 43 9.12 23.56 -22.78
CA PRO A 43 10.52 23.26 -22.50
C PRO A 43 11.07 24.19 -21.41
N LEU A 44 12.19 23.79 -20.79
CA LEU A 44 12.79 24.52 -19.66
C LEU A 44 12.97 26.04 -19.93
N GLU A 45 13.32 26.42 -21.15
CA GLU A 45 13.51 27.82 -21.55
C GLU A 45 12.26 28.69 -21.40
N ASP A 46 11.07 28.10 -21.55
CA ASP A 46 9.77 28.76 -21.47
C ASP A 46 9.15 28.74 -20.07
N LEU A 47 9.81 28.11 -19.10
CA LEU A 47 9.33 28.00 -17.74
C LEU A 47 9.85 29.15 -16.86
N THR A 48 8.98 29.65 -15.99
CA THR A 48 9.34 30.63 -14.97
C THR A 48 10.25 30.01 -13.90
N ALA A 49 10.96 30.84 -13.13
CA ALA A 49 11.81 30.40 -12.03
C ALA A 49 11.02 29.57 -10.98
N ALA A 50 9.77 29.98 -10.70
CA ALA A 50 8.89 29.26 -9.76
C ALA A 50 8.43 27.90 -10.30
N GLU A 51 8.26 27.74 -11.62
CA GLU A 51 7.90 26.47 -12.23
C GLU A 51 9.09 25.48 -12.30
N LYS A 52 10.31 26.00 -12.33
CA LYS A 52 11.56 25.21 -12.29
C LYS A 52 11.92 24.76 -10.88
N ASP A 53 11.41 25.45 -9.87
CA ASP A 53 11.69 25.12 -8.47
C ASP A 53 11.12 23.73 -8.12
N GLY A 54 11.98 22.85 -7.59
CA GLY A 54 11.62 21.47 -7.27
C GLY A 54 11.54 20.49 -8.45
N MET A 55 11.86 20.93 -9.69
CA MET A 55 11.95 20.00 -10.83
C MET A 55 13.23 19.16 -10.75
N PRO A 56 13.15 17.84 -11.05
CA PRO A 56 14.35 17.02 -11.22
C PRO A 56 15.26 17.56 -12.33
N SER A 57 16.57 17.49 -12.12
CA SER A 57 17.58 18.03 -13.06
C SER A 57 17.62 17.35 -14.43
N PHE A 58 17.00 16.17 -14.56
CA PHE A 58 16.93 15.41 -15.81
C PHE A 58 15.70 15.75 -16.66
N CYS A 59 14.73 16.54 -16.14
CA CYS A 59 13.54 16.94 -16.90
C CYS A 59 13.89 18.06 -17.89
N SER A 60 13.47 17.93 -19.16
CA SER A 60 13.67 18.92 -20.20
C SER A 60 12.53 19.96 -20.32
N GLY A 61 11.43 19.75 -19.59
CA GLY A 61 10.28 20.63 -19.62
C GLY A 61 9.15 20.17 -18.70
N LYS A 62 7.96 20.78 -18.86
CA LYS A 62 6.78 20.48 -18.05
C LYS A 62 5.49 20.67 -18.84
N TYR A 63 4.51 19.85 -18.57
CA TYR A 63 3.14 20.10 -19.00
C TYR A 63 2.49 21.18 -18.12
N ARG A 64 1.88 22.19 -18.73
CA ARG A 64 1.04 23.14 -18.01
C ARG A 64 -0.41 22.66 -18.03
N PRO A 65 -1.13 22.71 -16.89
CA PRO A 65 -2.57 22.50 -16.88
C PRO A 65 -3.26 23.49 -17.82
N VAL A 66 -4.26 23.03 -18.54
CA VAL A 66 -5.07 23.89 -19.40
C VAL A 66 -5.97 24.75 -18.50
N ALA A 67 -5.68 26.04 -18.42
CA ALA A 67 -6.48 27.00 -17.67
C ALA A 67 -7.68 27.42 -18.51
N LEU A 68 -8.78 26.67 -18.47
CA LEU A 68 -10.06 27.09 -19.03
C LEU A 68 -10.88 27.78 -17.93
N ILE A 69 -11.47 28.92 -18.27
CA ILE A 69 -12.45 29.58 -17.38
C ILE A 69 -13.77 28.80 -17.52
N PRO A 70 -14.23 28.11 -16.46
CA PRO A 70 -15.47 27.35 -16.52
C PRO A 70 -16.64 28.32 -16.77
N ARG A 71 -17.45 28.01 -17.77
CA ARG A 71 -18.71 28.71 -17.99
C ARG A 71 -19.82 27.99 -17.25
N THR A 72 -20.75 28.77 -16.72
CA THR A 72 -21.91 28.24 -15.99
C THR A 72 -23.13 28.01 -16.89
N ASP A 73 -23.10 28.54 -18.10
CA ASP A 73 -24.16 28.39 -19.09
C ASP A 73 -23.82 27.25 -20.08
N GLU A 74 -24.83 26.54 -20.53
CA GLU A 74 -24.71 25.49 -21.54
C GLU A 74 -24.66 26.02 -22.97
N SER A 75 -24.59 27.35 -23.14
CA SER A 75 -24.56 27.94 -24.46
C SER A 75 -23.30 27.57 -25.23
N ILE A 76 -23.49 27.33 -26.51
CA ILE A 76 -22.39 27.10 -27.46
C ILE A 76 -22.01 28.47 -28.02
N ILE A 77 -20.74 28.83 -27.93
CA ILE A 77 -20.18 29.98 -28.61
C ILE A 77 -19.29 29.48 -29.73
N ILE A 78 -19.50 30.01 -30.92
CA ILE A 78 -18.71 29.69 -32.10
C ILE A 78 -18.16 31.00 -32.67
N GLU A 79 -16.87 31.05 -32.91
CA GLU A 79 -16.15 32.13 -33.56
C GLU A 79 -15.45 31.57 -34.79
N ALA A 80 -15.44 32.31 -35.90
CA ALA A 80 -14.77 31.95 -37.13
C ALA A 80 -14.54 33.20 -37.99
N ASN A 81 -13.57 33.15 -38.90
CA ASN A 81 -13.30 34.27 -39.83
C ASN A 81 -14.43 34.44 -40.84
N GLU A 82 -15.01 33.36 -41.32
CA GLU A 82 -16.11 33.35 -42.26
C GLU A 82 -17.18 32.34 -41.83
N SER A 83 -18.45 32.69 -41.97
CA SER A 83 -19.58 31.81 -41.69
C SER A 83 -20.64 31.90 -42.77
N THR A 84 -21.16 30.75 -43.21
CA THR A 84 -22.29 30.64 -44.15
C THR A 84 -23.34 29.75 -43.51
N ILE A 85 -24.57 30.26 -43.38
CA ILE A 85 -25.70 29.54 -42.77
C ILE A 85 -26.73 29.31 -43.88
N ASP A 86 -27.17 28.07 -44.03
CA ASP A 86 -28.19 27.69 -44.99
C ASP A 86 -29.64 27.88 -44.44
N LYS A 87 -30.64 27.60 -45.27
CA LYS A 87 -32.07 27.76 -44.91
C LYS A 87 -32.54 26.74 -43.86
N ASN A 88 -31.79 25.65 -43.65
CA ASN A 88 -32.09 24.60 -42.69
C ASN A 88 -31.43 24.88 -41.34
N GLY A 89 -30.59 25.93 -41.25
CA GLY A 89 -29.82 26.27 -40.06
C GLY A 89 -28.47 25.53 -39.96
N ASP A 90 -28.06 24.80 -41.01
CA ASP A 90 -26.72 24.21 -41.07
C ASP A 90 -25.71 25.32 -41.38
N ALA A 91 -24.54 25.30 -40.69
CA ALA A 91 -23.55 26.35 -40.80
C ALA A 91 -22.19 25.78 -41.23
N LEU A 92 -21.58 26.38 -42.24
CA LEU A 92 -20.19 26.17 -42.62
C LEU A 92 -19.37 27.34 -42.09
N LEU A 93 -18.34 27.01 -41.34
CA LEU A 93 -17.40 27.91 -40.65
C LEU A 93 -16.01 27.70 -41.21
N ILE A 94 -15.30 28.77 -41.58
CA ILE A 94 -14.01 28.70 -42.23
C ILE A 94 -13.04 29.70 -41.58
N GLY A 95 -11.84 29.22 -41.29
CA GLY A 95 -10.71 30.00 -40.75
C GLY A 95 -10.80 30.25 -39.27
N ASP A 96 -9.77 29.81 -38.53
CA ASP A 96 -9.59 29.98 -37.08
C ASP A 96 -10.85 29.68 -36.27
N VAL A 97 -11.52 28.59 -36.59
CA VAL A 97 -12.77 28.22 -35.91
C VAL A 97 -12.50 27.89 -34.45
N GLU A 98 -13.13 28.62 -33.53
CA GLU A 98 -13.19 28.33 -32.12
C GLU A 98 -14.61 27.96 -31.70
N PHE A 99 -14.76 26.78 -31.10
CA PHE A 99 -16.00 26.31 -30.50
C PHE A 99 -15.79 26.20 -28.98
N SER A 100 -16.59 26.89 -28.21
CA SER A 100 -16.50 26.94 -26.75
C SER A 100 -17.80 26.53 -26.10
N GLN A 101 -17.76 25.57 -25.15
CA GLN A 101 -18.91 25.17 -24.36
C GLN A 101 -18.48 24.63 -23.00
N LEU A 102 -19.09 25.10 -21.92
CA LEU A 102 -18.78 24.73 -20.55
C LEU A 102 -17.26 24.83 -20.26
N ASN A 103 -16.60 23.71 -20.05
CA ASN A 103 -15.15 23.58 -19.76
C ASN A 103 -14.35 23.01 -20.94
N ARG A 104 -14.86 23.16 -22.18
CA ARG A 104 -14.20 22.64 -23.39
C ARG A 104 -14.07 23.74 -24.44
N LYS A 105 -12.93 23.71 -25.14
CA LYS A 105 -12.70 24.48 -26.35
C LYS A 105 -12.20 23.55 -27.46
N ILE A 106 -12.64 23.83 -28.69
CA ILE A 106 -12.20 23.12 -29.88
C ILE A 106 -11.77 24.17 -30.90
N PHE A 107 -10.62 23.97 -31.49
CA PHE A 107 -10.06 24.77 -32.56
C PHE A 107 -9.94 23.91 -33.82
N SER A 108 -10.17 24.49 -34.99
CA SER A 108 -9.98 23.85 -36.27
C SER A 108 -9.88 24.87 -37.42
N ASP A 109 -9.40 24.43 -38.57
CA ASP A 109 -9.38 25.29 -39.76
C ASP A 109 -10.79 25.47 -40.35
N GLN A 110 -11.65 24.45 -40.21
CA GLN A 110 -13.01 24.46 -40.72
C GLN A 110 -13.95 23.65 -39.81
N ALA A 111 -15.20 24.11 -39.68
CA ALA A 111 -16.24 23.31 -39.04
C ALA A 111 -17.55 23.35 -39.83
N LEU A 112 -18.26 22.22 -39.81
CA LEU A 112 -19.61 22.07 -40.37
C LEU A 112 -20.57 21.74 -39.21
N TRP A 113 -21.50 22.64 -38.94
CA TRP A 113 -22.57 22.42 -37.95
C TRP A 113 -23.84 21.96 -38.67
N SER A 114 -24.46 20.88 -38.19
CA SER A 114 -25.78 20.43 -38.64
C SER A 114 -26.82 20.63 -37.55
N GLN A 115 -27.79 21.49 -37.85
CA GLN A 115 -28.92 21.79 -36.96
C GLN A 115 -29.83 20.57 -36.77
N GLN A 116 -30.05 19.80 -37.85
CA GLN A 116 -30.95 18.64 -37.80
C GLN A 116 -30.34 17.47 -37.00
N GLN A 117 -29.06 17.23 -37.16
CA GLN A 117 -28.35 16.15 -36.47
C GLN A 117 -27.82 16.59 -35.11
N ARG A 118 -27.84 17.90 -34.81
CA ARG A 118 -27.24 18.51 -33.61
C ARG A 118 -25.80 18.01 -33.42
N SER A 119 -25.02 18.03 -34.51
CA SER A 119 -23.64 17.57 -34.57
C SER A 119 -22.76 18.60 -35.26
N ALA A 120 -21.48 18.54 -34.93
CA ALA A 120 -20.44 19.34 -35.56
C ALA A 120 -19.31 18.44 -36.06
N GLU A 121 -18.83 18.71 -37.27
CA GLU A 121 -17.63 18.12 -37.85
C GLU A 121 -16.54 19.19 -37.94
N PHE A 122 -15.37 18.88 -37.46
CA PHE A 122 -14.19 19.75 -37.46
C PHE A 122 -13.10 19.14 -38.33
N ASN A 123 -12.54 19.95 -39.22
CA ASN A 123 -11.54 19.52 -40.18
C ASN A 123 -10.31 20.42 -40.14
N GLY A 124 -9.13 19.81 -40.20
CA GLY A 124 -7.83 20.49 -40.26
C GLY A 124 -7.39 21.05 -38.92
N ASN A 125 -6.18 20.67 -38.47
CA ASN A 125 -5.52 21.13 -37.26
C ASN A 125 -6.43 21.16 -36.03
N VAL A 126 -7.25 20.10 -35.88
CA VAL A 126 -8.21 20.03 -34.77
C VAL A 126 -7.47 19.96 -33.44
N THR A 127 -7.79 20.87 -32.53
CA THR A 127 -7.30 20.85 -31.15
C THR A 127 -8.47 20.89 -30.18
N ILE A 128 -8.56 19.91 -29.30
CA ILE A 128 -9.60 19.80 -28.28
C ILE A 128 -8.97 19.99 -26.92
N LEU A 129 -9.44 20.97 -26.17
CA LEU A 129 -8.97 21.31 -24.84
C LEU A 129 -10.09 21.09 -23.83
N ASN A 130 -9.75 20.45 -22.72
CA ASN A 130 -10.55 20.50 -21.50
C ASN A 130 -9.63 20.72 -20.29
N SER A 131 -10.19 20.82 -19.07
CA SER A 131 -9.41 21.06 -17.84
C SER A 131 -8.40 19.97 -17.50
N GLU A 132 -8.49 18.80 -18.11
CA GLU A 132 -7.71 17.61 -17.75
C GLU A 132 -6.78 17.14 -18.86
N MET A 133 -7.12 17.41 -20.12
CA MET A 133 -6.48 16.81 -21.28
C MET A 133 -6.43 17.78 -22.47
N VAL A 134 -5.41 17.60 -23.29
CA VAL A 134 -5.26 18.20 -24.62
C VAL A 134 -5.24 17.07 -25.65
N MET A 135 -6.01 17.21 -26.72
CA MET A 135 -6.00 16.29 -27.86
C MET A 135 -5.83 17.09 -29.15
N THR A 136 -5.07 16.56 -30.09
CA THR A 136 -4.96 17.08 -31.46
C THR A 136 -5.33 15.99 -32.46
N GLY A 137 -5.73 16.36 -33.66
CA GLY A 137 -6.06 15.42 -34.72
C GLY A 137 -6.39 16.14 -36.03
N ASP A 138 -6.65 15.39 -37.08
CA ASP A 138 -6.97 15.92 -38.40
C ASP A 138 -8.46 16.14 -38.60
N TYR A 139 -9.30 15.32 -37.96
CA TYR A 139 -10.74 15.33 -38.05
C TYR A 139 -11.40 15.00 -36.71
N ALA A 140 -12.43 15.73 -36.34
CA ALA A 140 -13.27 15.38 -35.19
C ALA A 140 -14.76 15.49 -35.54
N HIS A 141 -15.55 14.56 -35.00
CA HIS A 141 -17.02 14.60 -35.05
C HIS A 141 -17.58 14.61 -33.64
N ILE A 142 -18.47 15.55 -33.36
CA ILE A 142 -19.13 15.69 -32.05
C ILE A 142 -20.63 15.68 -32.28
N SER A 143 -21.34 14.80 -31.58
CA SER A 143 -22.79 14.67 -31.66
C SER A 143 -23.51 15.26 -30.45
N GLU A 144 -24.84 15.24 -30.49
CA GLU A 144 -25.73 15.70 -29.41
C GLU A 144 -25.27 15.16 -28.03
N GLY A 145 -25.32 16.04 -27.04
CA GLY A 145 -24.83 15.73 -25.71
C GLY A 145 -23.31 15.93 -25.51
N ASN A 146 -22.65 16.61 -26.47
CA ASN A 146 -21.25 17.01 -26.42
C ASN A 146 -20.26 15.83 -26.33
N GLN A 147 -20.61 14.70 -26.91
CA GLN A 147 -19.73 13.56 -26.99
C GLN A 147 -18.83 13.64 -28.22
N ILE A 148 -17.57 13.41 -28.05
CA ILE A 148 -16.65 13.20 -29.17
C ILE A 148 -17.02 11.84 -29.75
N GLY A 149 -17.73 11.84 -30.91
CA GLY A 149 -18.07 10.60 -31.61
C GLY A 149 -16.85 9.95 -32.26
N LYS A 150 -15.97 10.80 -32.84
CA LYS A 150 -14.76 10.33 -33.53
C LYS A 150 -13.66 11.39 -33.51
N LEU A 151 -12.41 10.96 -33.39
CA LEU A 151 -11.21 11.78 -33.60
C LEU A 151 -10.20 10.95 -34.38
N GLU A 152 -9.65 11.48 -35.47
CA GLU A 152 -8.71 10.76 -36.34
C GLU A 152 -7.30 11.35 -36.27
N ASN A 153 -6.29 10.47 -36.43
CA ASN A 153 -4.86 10.79 -36.39
C ASN A 153 -4.51 11.63 -35.17
N SER A 154 -4.92 11.10 -34.01
CA SER A 154 -4.89 11.87 -32.76
C SER A 154 -3.59 11.71 -31.99
N GLU A 155 -3.13 12.80 -31.41
CA GLU A 155 -2.19 12.81 -30.29
C GLU A 155 -2.90 13.39 -29.06
N TYR A 156 -2.52 12.93 -27.87
CA TYR A 156 -3.13 13.39 -26.64
C TYR A 156 -2.11 13.50 -25.50
N ALA A 157 -2.36 14.43 -24.59
CA ALA A 157 -1.63 14.57 -23.35
C ALA A 157 -2.57 14.82 -22.18
N ILE A 158 -2.23 14.25 -21.01
CA ILE A 158 -2.87 14.49 -19.73
C ILE A 158 -1.84 15.14 -18.80
N PRO A 159 -1.83 16.48 -18.72
CA PRO A 159 -0.78 17.24 -18.03
C PRO A 159 -0.58 16.84 -16.56
N LYS A 160 -1.68 16.58 -15.85
CA LYS A 160 -1.66 16.25 -14.41
C LYS A 160 -0.88 14.97 -14.09
N SER A 161 -0.86 14.03 -15.00
CA SER A 161 -0.22 12.72 -14.81
C SER A 161 1.03 12.52 -15.65
N HIS A 162 1.46 13.56 -16.40
CA HIS A 162 2.59 13.49 -17.31
C HIS A 162 2.49 12.39 -18.37
N MET A 163 1.26 12.03 -18.78
CA MET A 163 1.02 11.00 -19.78
C MET A 163 0.74 11.62 -21.13
N ARG A 164 1.24 10.98 -22.17
CA ARG A 164 0.90 11.28 -23.56
C ARG A 164 0.79 10.01 -24.40
N GLY A 165 0.18 10.14 -25.54
CA GLY A 165 0.08 9.05 -26.51
C GLY A 165 -0.48 9.52 -27.83
N SER A 166 -0.67 8.56 -28.73
CA SER A 166 -1.29 8.76 -30.05
C SER A 166 -2.30 7.64 -30.32
N ALA A 167 -3.23 7.87 -31.22
CA ALA A 167 -4.11 6.85 -31.77
C ALA A 167 -4.47 7.19 -33.22
N ALA A 168 -4.55 6.17 -34.07
CA ALA A 168 -5.02 6.36 -35.45
C ALA A 168 -6.48 6.81 -35.47
N SER A 169 -7.31 6.26 -34.59
CA SER A 169 -8.65 6.79 -34.32
C SER A 169 -9.06 6.59 -32.86
N ILE A 170 -9.86 7.53 -32.36
CA ILE A 170 -10.60 7.42 -31.11
C ILE A 170 -12.07 7.48 -31.49
N ASP A 171 -12.81 6.41 -31.23
CA ASP A 171 -14.22 6.28 -31.50
C ASP A 171 -15.00 6.13 -30.19
N SER A 172 -16.05 6.91 -30.01
CA SER A 172 -16.93 6.81 -28.84
C SER A 172 -18.32 6.37 -29.26
N SER A 173 -18.85 5.34 -28.62
CA SER A 173 -20.20 4.85 -28.82
C SER A 173 -21.02 5.02 -27.55
N GLY A 174 -21.94 5.96 -27.57
CA GLY A 174 -22.69 6.35 -26.38
C GLY A 174 -21.82 7.03 -25.33
N GLN A 175 -22.28 7.03 -24.07
CA GLN A 175 -21.57 7.71 -22.98
C GLN A 175 -20.48 6.85 -22.30
N SER A 176 -20.48 5.55 -22.53
CA SER A 176 -19.67 4.62 -21.73
C SER A 176 -18.57 3.92 -22.52
N LEU A 177 -18.71 3.73 -23.82
CA LEU A 177 -17.76 2.94 -24.61
C LEU A 177 -16.83 3.82 -25.44
N ILE A 178 -15.52 3.63 -25.28
CA ILE A 178 -14.49 4.30 -26.06
C ILE A 178 -13.58 3.22 -26.67
N SER A 179 -13.30 3.35 -27.94
CA SER A 179 -12.40 2.49 -28.70
C SER A 179 -11.27 3.31 -29.29
N LEU A 180 -10.02 2.89 -29.06
CA LEU A 180 -8.84 3.50 -29.65
C LEU A 180 -8.17 2.46 -30.56
N LYS A 181 -7.77 2.86 -31.76
CA LYS A 181 -7.06 2.01 -32.72
C LYS A 181 -5.62 2.46 -32.87
N ASP A 182 -4.71 1.48 -32.97
CA ASP A 182 -3.25 1.71 -33.06
C ASP A 182 -2.75 2.72 -32.00
N ALA A 183 -3.22 2.52 -30.76
CA ALA A 183 -2.97 3.44 -29.68
C ALA A 183 -1.61 3.21 -29.02
N THR A 184 -0.98 4.32 -28.63
CA THR A 184 0.25 4.30 -27.83
C THR A 184 0.05 5.11 -26.56
N TYR A 185 0.79 4.79 -25.51
CA TYR A 185 0.92 5.67 -24.38
C TYR A 185 2.31 5.58 -23.73
N THR A 186 2.77 6.68 -23.15
CA THR A 186 4.04 6.79 -22.45
C THR A 186 4.01 7.92 -21.41
N PHE A 187 4.91 7.86 -20.44
CA PHE A 187 5.24 8.98 -19.54
C PHE A 187 6.55 9.68 -19.93
N CYS A 188 7.20 9.23 -21.00
CA CYS A 188 8.39 9.90 -21.52
C CYS A 188 8.05 11.29 -22.04
N GLU A 189 9.02 12.20 -21.99
CA GLU A 189 8.90 13.54 -22.52
C GLU A 189 8.69 13.53 -24.06
N PRO A 190 8.05 14.54 -24.63
CA PRO A 190 7.93 14.66 -26.08
C PRO A 190 9.30 14.56 -26.77
N ASN A 191 9.34 13.82 -27.88
CA ASN A 191 10.54 13.52 -28.67
C ASN A 191 11.59 12.63 -27.99
N GLN A 192 11.29 12.07 -26.80
CA GLN A 192 12.13 11.12 -26.11
C GLN A 192 11.30 9.89 -25.73
N ASN A 193 11.18 8.91 -26.63
CA ASN A 193 10.47 7.67 -26.37
C ASN A 193 11.45 6.58 -25.92
N ASP A 194 11.90 6.66 -24.68
CA ASP A 194 12.70 5.57 -24.10
C ASP A 194 11.87 4.30 -23.94
N TRP A 195 10.57 4.45 -23.63
CA TRP A 195 9.61 3.36 -23.63
C TRP A 195 8.21 3.83 -23.99
N ASP A 196 7.42 2.95 -24.55
CA ASP A 196 5.98 3.13 -24.72
C ASP A 196 5.24 1.79 -24.65
N ILE A 197 3.93 1.85 -24.46
CA ILE A 197 3.04 0.72 -24.69
C ILE A 197 2.23 1.02 -25.94
N LYS A 198 2.28 0.09 -26.91
CA LYS A 198 1.48 0.14 -28.13
C LYS A 198 0.49 -1.01 -28.18
N ALA A 199 -0.78 -0.72 -28.46
CA ALA A 199 -1.83 -1.71 -28.65
C ALA A 199 -2.51 -1.49 -30.01
N SER A 200 -2.92 -2.58 -30.67
CA SER A 200 -3.66 -2.47 -31.93
C SER A 200 -5.08 -1.92 -31.69
N GLU A 201 -5.67 -2.27 -30.57
CA GLU A 201 -6.99 -1.82 -30.17
C GLU A 201 -7.11 -1.75 -28.66
N ILE A 202 -7.75 -0.69 -28.15
CA ILE A 202 -8.07 -0.51 -26.73
C ILE A 202 -9.55 -0.19 -26.63
N HIS A 203 -10.28 -0.96 -25.82
CA HIS A 203 -11.67 -0.67 -25.47
C HIS A 203 -11.75 -0.28 -24.01
N LEU A 204 -12.42 0.82 -23.73
CA LEU A 204 -12.69 1.31 -22.39
C LEU A 204 -14.19 1.34 -22.17
N ASP A 205 -14.66 0.55 -21.22
CA ASP A 205 -16.06 0.54 -20.80
C ASP A 205 -16.18 1.17 -19.41
N ARG A 206 -16.73 2.34 -19.34
CA ARG A 206 -16.89 3.14 -18.12
C ARG A 206 -17.97 2.61 -17.20
N GLU A 207 -19.00 1.97 -17.75
CA GLU A 207 -20.09 1.42 -16.96
C GLU A 207 -19.59 0.22 -16.16
N SER A 208 -18.89 -0.70 -16.81
CA SER A 208 -18.25 -1.83 -16.14
C SER A 208 -16.96 -1.46 -15.40
N GLY A 209 -16.32 -0.32 -15.71
CA GLY A 209 -15.03 0.09 -15.17
C GLY A 209 -13.86 -0.73 -15.69
N ILE A 210 -13.99 -1.33 -16.87
CA ILE A 210 -13.00 -2.25 -17.44
C ILE A 210 -12.44 -1.70 -18.74
N GLY A 211 -11.10 -1.70 -18.82
CA GLY A 211 -10.36 -1.56 -20.06
C GLY A 211 -9.89 -2.91 -20.58
N SER A 212 -9.82 -3.05 -21.89
CA SER A 212 -9.17 -4.18 -22.56
C SER A 212 -8.28 -3.70 -23.70
N ALA A 213 -7.13 -4.30 -23.83
CA ALA A 213 -6.17 -4.02 -24.90
C ALA A 213 -5.84 -5.30 -25.67
N TRP A 214 -5.76 -5.17 -26.98
CA TRP A 214 -5.43 -6.26 -27.89
C TRP A 214 -4.05 -6.03 -28.49
N HIS A 215 -3.25 -7.10 -28.56
CA HIS A 215 -1.89 -7.07 -29.11
C HIS A 215 -1.00 -5.98 -28.47
N ALA A 216 -1.13 -5.83 -27.14
CA ALA A 216 -0.35 -4.86 -26.38
C ALA A 216 1.15 -5.25 -26.37
N ARG A 217 2.01 -4.29 -26.61
CA ARG A 217 3.47 -4.46 -26.65
C ARG A 217 4.11 -3.36 -25.82
N LEU A 218 4.88 -3.75 -24.81
CA LEU A 218 5.81 -2.83 -24.17
C LEU A 218 7.05 -2.74 -25.06
N ARG A 219 7.41 -1.53 -25.47
CA ARG A 219 8.59 -1.27 -26.29
C ARG A 219 9.59 -0.41 -25.53
N ILE A 220 10.87 -0.72 -25.67
CA ILE A 220 11.99 0.09 -25.20
C ILE A 220 12.75 0.55 -26.42
N LYS A 221 12.83 1.87 -26.65
CA LYS A 221 13.40 2.46 -27.87
C LYS A 221 12.88 1.76 -29.14
N GLU A 222 11.53 1.62 -29.22
CA GLU A 222 10.80 0.97 -30.30
C GLU A 222 10.96 -0.56 -30.40
N PHE A 223 11.88 -1.17 -29.66
CA PHE A 223 12.05 -2.62 -29.63
C PHE A 223 11.05 -3.28 -28.68
N PRO A 224 10.22 -4.24 -29.14
CA PRO A 224 9.23 -4.90 -28.29
C PRO A 224 9.93 -5.86 -27.32
N VAL A 225 9.83 -5.59 -26.03
CA VAL A 225 10.39 -6.42 -24.94
C VAL A 225 9.37 -7.32 -24.29
N MET A 226 8.07 -6.98 -24.39
CA MET A 226 6.98 -7.79 -23.88
C MET A 226 5.79 -7.71 -24.83
N TYR A 227 5.07 -8.83 -24.98
CA TYR A 227 3.88 -8.93 -25.81
C TYR A 227 2.76 -9.66 -25.06
N LEU A 228 1.57 -9.03 -25.02
CA LEU A 228 0.36 -9.60 -24.48
C LEU A 228 -0.70 -9.60 -25.59
N PRO A 229 -1.17 -10.77 -26.05
CA PRO A 229 -2.19 -10.85 -27.10
C PRO A 229 -3.51 -10.22 -26.69
N TYR A 230 -3.84 -10.31 -25.40
CA TYR A 230 -5.01 -9.71 -24.78
C TYR A 230 -4.70 -9.36 -23.32
N TYR A 231 -5.07 -8.16 -22.90
CA TYR A 231 -4.88 -7.69 -21.53
C TYR A 231 -6.12 -6.94 -21.07
N ARG A 232 -6.59 -7.21 -19.84
CA ARG A 232 -7.67 -6.49 -19.20
C ARG A 232 -7.15 -5.74 -17.98
N PHE A 233 -7.65 -4.53 -17.77
CA PHE A 233 -7.25 -3.68 -16.66
C PHE A 233 -8.44 -2.87 -16.13
N PRO A 234 -8.48 -2.54 -14.83
CA PRO A 234 -9.49 -1.63 -14.29
C PRO A 234 -9.16 -0.21 -14.75
N ILE A 235 -10.18 0.56 -15.08
CA ILE A 235 -10.07 1.98 -15.41
C ILE A 235 -10.51 2.89 -14.27
N ASP A 236 -10.90 2.31 -13.16
CA ASP A 236 -11.25 2.97 -11.90
C ASP A 236 -10.73 2.14 -10.70
N ASP A 237 -11.12 2.49 -9.47
CA ASP A 237 -10.67 1.81 -8.24
C ASP A 237 -11.30 0.42 -8.00
N ARG A 238 -12.07 -0.10 -8.94
CA ARG A 238 -12.67 -1.44 -8.81
C ARG A 238 -11.60 -2.52 -8.87
N ARG A 239 -11.74 -3.52 -8.01
CA ARG A 239 -10.92 -4.73 -8.07
C ARG A 239 -11.40 -5.62 -9.21
N MET A 240 -10.47 -6.07 -10.04
CA MET A 240 -10.76 -6.92 -11.19
C MET A 240 -9.85 -8.15 -11.19
N THR A 241 -10.42 -9.33 -11.52
CA THR A 241 -9.64 -10.54 -11.77
C THR A 241 -8.77 -10.39 -13.01
N GLY A 242 -7.48 -10.67 -12.89
CA GLY A 242 -6.52 -10.57 -14.00
C GLY A 242 -5.07 -10.69 -13.56
N PHE A 243 -4.17 -10.66 -14.53
CA PHE A 243 -2.73 -10.64 -14.25
C PHE A 243 -2.32 -9.31 -13.62
N LEU A 244 -1.42 -9.40 -12.64
CA LEU A 244 -0.71 -8.26 -12.09
C LEU A 244 0.63 -8.08 -12.81
N ASP A 245 1.35 -7.03 -12.46
CA ASP A 245 2.65 -6.74 -13.06
C ASP A 245 3.64 -7.88 -12.76
N PRO A 246 4.34 -8.39 -13.79
CA PRO A 246 5.38 -9.39 -13.58
C PRO A 246 6.55 -8.80 -12.82
N THR A 247 7.19 -9.61 -11.99
CA THR A 247 8.43 -9.24 -11.31
C THR A 247 9.59 -10.04 -11.88
N ILE A 248 10.70 -9.37 -12.16
CA ILE A 248 11.94 -10.00 -12.62
C ILE A 248 13.06 -9.49 -11.71
N SER A 249 13.74 -10.40 -11.04
CA SER A 249 14.98 -10.13 -10.30
C SER A 249 16.17 -10.64 -11.11
N LEU A 250 17.24 -9.85 -11.18
CA LEU A 250 18.46 -10.19 -11.89
C LEU A 250 19.58 -10.39 -10.88
N ASN A 251 20.41 -11.41 -11.12
CA ASN A 251 21.64 -11.62 -10.36
C ASN A 251 22.76 -10.66 -10.79
N GLY A 252 23.93 -10.75 -10.14
CA GLY A 252 25.09 -9.92 -10.45
C GLY A 252 25.65 -10.08 -11.89
N GLU A 253 25.26 -11.13 -12.60
CA GLU A 253 25.64 -11.42 -14.00
C GLU A 253 24.54 -11.01 -15.01
N PHE A 254 23.50 -10.29 -14.55
CA PHE A 254 22.33 -9.88 -15.34
C PHE A 254 21.49 -11.06 -15.89
N GLN A 255 21.56 -12.23 -15.25
CA GLN A 255 20.66 -13.33 -15.55
C GLN A 255 19.39 -13.21 -14.72
N ALA A 256 18.25 -13.63 -15.26
CA ALA A 256 16.99 -13.66 -14.52
C ALA A 256 17.07 -14.74 -13.43
N GLU A 257 17.21 -14.31 -12.20
CA GLU A 257 17.28 -15.16 -11.00
C GLU A 257 15.89 -15.62 -10.58
N ILE A 258 14.94 -14.68 -10.55
CA ILE A 258 13.55 -14.92 -10.19
C ILE A 258 12.64 -14.23 -11.20
N MET A 259 11.65 -14.96 -11.71
CA MET A 259 10.61 -14.43 -12.59
C MET A 259 9.24 -14.85 -12.07
N SER A 260 8.38 -13.89 -11.74
CA SER A 260 7.03 -14.17 -11.26
C SER A 260 5.96 -13.46 -12.09
N LEU A 261 4.80 -14.12 -12.23
CA LEU A 261 3.63 -13.58 -12.92
C LEU A 261 2.37 -13.80 -12.08
N PRO A 262 2.03 -12.87 -11.17
CA PRO A 262 0.87 -13.03 -10.31
C PRO A 262 -0.44 -12.93 -11.08
N PHE A 263 -1.40 -13.79 -10.72
CA PHE A 263 -2.78 -13.76 -11.20
C PHE A 263 -3.71 -13.49 -10.03
N TYR A 264 -4.33 -12.32 -10.02
CA TYR A 264 -5.26 -11.89 -8.98
C TYR A 264 -6.69 -12.34 -9.29
N ILE A 265 -7.40 -12.83 -8.28
CA ILE A 265 -8.77 -13.32 -8.36
C ILE A 265 -9.64 -12.53 -7.37
N ASN A 266 -10.54 -11.70 -7.88
CA ASN A 266 -11.54 -11.01 -7.09
C ASN A 266 -12.70 -11.97 -6.81
N LEU A 267 -12.69 -12.62 -5.64
CA LEU A 267 -13.67 -13.64 -5.26
C LEU A 267 -14.96 -13.00 -4.73
N HIS A 268 -14.83 -12.00 -3.87
CA HIS A 268 -15.93 -11.34 -3.19
C HIS A 268 -15.48 -9.92 -2.75
N PRO A 269 -16.38 -8.95 -2.53
CA PRO A 269 -15.98 -7.65 -1.98
C PRO A 269 -15.11 -7.72 -0.70
N GLN A 270 -15.25 -8.79 0.07
CA GLN A 270 -14.53 -9.03 1.32
C GLN A 270 -13.46 -10.15 1.22
N ALA A 271 -13.21 -10.70 0.03
CA ALA A 271 -12.24 -11.77 -0.15
C ALA A 271 -11.60 -11.74 -1.54
N ASP A 272 -10.31 -11.98 -1.59
CA ASP A 272 -9.55 -12.13 -2.82
C ASP A 272 -8.48 -13.21 -2.69
N ALA A 273 -7.95 -13.62 -3.83
CA ALA A 273 -6.82 -14.55 -3.90
C ALA A 273 -5.84 -14.10 -4.99
N THR A 274 -4.58 -14.49 -4.82
CA THR A 274 -3.55 -14.32 -5.84
C THR A 274 -2.80 -15.62 -5.98
N ILE A 275 -2.63 -16.10 -7.20
CA ILE A 275 -1.80 -17.27 -7.52
C ILE A 275 -0.61 -16.77 -8.31
N THR A 276 0.59 -17.08 -7.85
CA THR A 276 1.84 -16.60 -8.44
C THR A 276 2.74 -17.76 -8.79
N PRO A 277 2.82 -18.18 -10.06
CA PRO A 277 3.92 -18.99 -10.53
C PRO A 277 5.20 -18.15 -10.53
N THR A 278 6.25 -18.68 -9.91
CA THR A 278 7.56 -18.04 -9.77
C THR A 278 8.64 -19.03 -10.22
N GLU A 279 9.27 -18.77 -11.35
CA GLU A 279 10.46 -19.55 -11.77
C GLU A 279 11.69 -19.01 -11.05
N ILE A 280 12.39 -19.88 -10.35
CA ILE A 280 13.62 -19.59 -9.62
C ILE A 280 14.76 -20.32 -10.29
N LEU A 281 15.80 -19.57 -10.68
CA LEU A 281 16.98 -20.13 -11.34
C LEU A 281 17.57 -21.27 -10.49
N ASP A 282 17.90 -22.38 -11.14
CA ASP A 282 18.46 -23.60 -10.57
C ASP A 282 17.53 -24.42 -9.66
N HIS A 283 16.46 -23.85 -9.11
CA HIS A 283 15.49 -24.53 -8.24
C HIS A 283 14.28 -25.06 -9.01
N GLY A 284 13.58 -24.20 -9.74
CA GLY A 284 12.42 -24.58 -10.54
C GLY A 284 11.20 -23.70 -10.30
N LEU A 285 10.01 -24.25 -10.54
CA LEU A 285 8.76 -23.52 -10.49
C LEU A 285 8.12 -23.59 -9.10
N LEU A 286 8.20 -22.49 -8.36
CA LEU A 286 7.47 -22.27 -7.12
C LEU A 286 6.05 -21.78 -7.41
N TRP A 287 5.05 -22.46 -6.87
CA TRP A 287 3.66 -22.01 -6.86
C TRP A 287 3.35 -21.35 -5.54
N GLU A 288 2.95 -20.09 -5.59
CA GLU A 288 2.50 -19.35 -4.42
C GLU A 288 1.01 -19.05 -4.53
N ALA A 289 0.30 -19.20 -3.44
CA ALA A 289 -1.12 -18.87 -3.31
C ALA A 289 -1.33 -17.97 -2.10
N GLN A 290 -1.87 -16.80 -2.30
CA GLN A 290 -2.32 -15.89 -1.26
C GLN A 290 -3.84 -15.86 -1.25
N PHE A 291 -4.45 -15.97 -0.08
CA PHE A 291 -5.86 -15.75 0.14
C PHE A 291 -6.06 -14.73 1.25
N ARG A 292 -6.83 -13.68 0.98
CA ARG A 292 -7.15 -12.63 1.97
C ARG A 292 -8.65 -12.51 2.13
N HIS A 293 -9.07 -12.27 3.36
CA HIS A 293 -10.46 -11.99 3.67
C HIS A 293 -10.61 -10.93 4.75
N MET A 294 -11.74 -10.23 4.75
CA MET A 294 -12.15 -9.34 5.81
C MET A 294 -13.63 -9.57 6.11
N THR A 295 -13.91 -10.13 7.28
CA THR A 295 -15.27 -10.46 7.70
C THR A 295 -15.63 -9.77 9.02
N SER A 296 -16.92 -9.59 9.29
CA SER A 296 -17.36 -8.93 10.52
C SER A 296 -17.03 -9.69 11.80
N LEU A 297 -16.96 -11.03 11.73
CA LEU A 297 -16.69 -11.88 12.90
C LEU A 297 -15.20 -12.19 13.09
N PHE A 298 -14.51 -12.51 11.99
CA PHE A 298 -13.11 -12.93 12.07
C PHE A 298 -12.13 -11.78 11.76
N GLY A 299 -12.64 -10.62 11.30
CA GLY A 299 -11.80 -9.51 10.91
C GLY A 299 -10.97 -9.78 9.67
N TYR A 300 -9.73 -9.28 9.64
CA TYR A 300 -8.79 -9.49 8.57
C TYR A 300 -8.03 -10.79 8.74
N GLY A 301 -7.99 -11.58 7.68
CA GLY A 301 -7.17 -12.79 7.59
C GLY A 301 -6.41 -12.85 6.27
N GLU A 302 -5.19 -13.35 6.36
CA GLU A 302 -4.31 -13.59 5.22
C GLU A 302 -3.64 -14.94 5.36
N PHE A 303 -3.77 -15.77 4.33
CA PHE A 303 -3.14 -17.07 4.22
C PHE A 303 -2.24 -17.09 2.98
N ASN A 304 -0.99 -17.41 3.17
CA ASN A 304 -0.01 -17.59 2.11
C ASN A 304 0.53 -19.01 2.15
N TYR A 305 0.58 -19.65 1.01
CA TYR A 305 1.11 -21.00 0.82
C TYR A 305 2.05 -20.99 -0.37
N GLY A 306 3.25 -21.53 -0.21
CA GLY A 306 4.22 -21.74 -1.26
C GLY A 306 4.56 -23.22 -1.39
N MET A 307 4.70 -23.73 -2.62
CA MET A 307 5.12 -25.10 -2.90
C MET A 307 5.98 -25.18 -4.15
N LEU A 308 7.14 -25.76 -4.00
CA LEU A 308 8.06 -26.11 -5.07
C LEU A 308 8.25 -27.61 -5.05
N ASN A 309 7.80 -28.30 -6.09
CA ASN A 309 7.95 -29.74 -6.21
C ASN A 309 9.29 -30.04 -6.88
N ASP A 310 9.95 -31.08 -6.43
CA ASP A 310 11.19 -31.61 -7.01
C ASP A 310 12.29 -30.51 -7.17
N ASP A 311 12.67 -29.83 -6.09
CA ASP A 311 13.73 -28.81 -6.12
C ASP A 311 14.99 -29.37 -6.79
N ARG A 312 15.47 -28.66 -7.83
CA ARG A 312 16.57 -29.15 -8.68
C ARG A 312 17.92 -29.08 -8.00
N SER A 313 18.12 -28.18 -7.04
CA SER A 313 19.41 -27.92 -6.40
C SER A 313 19.45 -28.30 -4.92
N TYR A 314 18.32 -28.59 -4.28
CA TYR A 314 18.27 -28.92 -2.87
C TYR A 314 18.45 -30.42 -2.63
N LEU A 315 19.47 -30.77 -1.85
CA LEU A 315 19.76 -32.12 -1.38
C LEU A 315 19.81 -32.08 0.16
N GLN A 316 18.95 -32.82 0.83
CA GLN A 316 18.78 -32.77 2.28
C GLN A 316 19.94 -33.39 3.07
N ASP A 317 20.69 -34.32 2.47
CA ASP A 317 21.82 -35.01 3.13
C ASP A 317 23.06 -35.08 2.25
N GLU A 318 24.10 -34.31 2.61
CA GLU A 318 25.43 -34.40 2.00
C GLU A 318 26.23 -35.65 2.45
N ASP A 319 25.75 -36.40 3.46
CA ASP A 319 26.57 -37.42 4.17
C ASP A 319 26.40 -38.87 3.68
N GLU A 320 25.48 -39.15 2.74
CA GLU A 320 25.35 -40.52 2.23
C GLU A 320 25.80 -40.69 0.78
N ALA A 321 27.01 -41.14 0.60
CA ALA A 321 27.61 -41.53 -0.69
C ALA A 321 26.85 -42.65 -1.44
N ASN A 322 25.59 -42.91 -1.07
CA ASN A 322 24.75 -43.98 -1.61
C ASN A 322 23.27 -43.64 -1.72
N SER A 323 22.89 -42.38 -1.59
CA SER A 323 21.49 -41.99 -1.69
C SER A 323 21.10 -41.75 -3.14
N SER A 324 20.00 -42.38 -3.53
CA SER A 324 19.24 -41.99 -4.70
C SER A 324 19.00 -40.48 -4.65
N THR A 325 19.29 -39.77 -5.72
CA THR A 325 18.99 -38.34 -5.94
C THR A 325 17.46 -38.14 -5.90
N GLU A 326 16.82 -38.32 -4.75
CA GLU A 326 15.43 -37.93 -4.55
C GLU A 326 15.41 -36.42 -4.32
N LYS A 327 14.83 -35.73 -5.29
CA LYS A 327 14.52 -34.30 -5.18
C LYS A 327 13.42 -34.12 -4.16
N GLU A 328 13.53 -33.11 -3.34
CA GLU A 328 12.55 -32.88 -2.29
C GLU A 328 11.55 -31.79 -2.63
N ASP A 329 10.34 -31.98 -2.13
CA ASP A 329 9.28 -30.98 -2.18
C ASP A 329 9.47 -29.97 -1.07
N ARG A 330 9.55 -28.71 -1.43
CA ARG A 330 9.72 -27.61 -0.48
C ARG A 330 8.47 -26.77 -0.38
N TRP A 331 8.11 -26.35 0.82
CA TRP A 331 6.90 -25.61 1.05
C TRP A 331 7.00 -24.59 2.19
N SER A 332 6.13 -23.58 2.12
CA SER A 332 5.94 -22.61 3.18
C SER A 332 4.46 -22.36 3.47
N ILE A 333 4.16 -22.10 4.72
CA ILE A 333 2.84 -21.67 5.18
C ILE A 333 3.01 -20.42 6.03
N ASN A 334 2.29 -19.37 5.70
CA ASN A 334 2.13 -18.20 6.54
C ASN A 334 0.64 -17.87 6.66
N TYR A 335 0.14 -17.82 7.88
CA TYR A 335 -1.22 -17.44 8.18
C TYR A 335 -1.25 -16.38 9.26
N GLN A 336 -1.99 -15.32 9.04
CA GLN A 336 -2.27 -14.29 10.04
C GLN A 336 -3.75 -13.93 10.03
N GLN A 337 -4.28 -13.74 11.24
CA GLN A 337 -5.67 -13.43 11.47
C GLN A 337 -5.77 -12.43 12.62
N LEU A 338 -6.51 -11.36 12.41
CA LEU A 338 -6.82 -10.34 13.40
C LEU A 338 -8.33 -10.11 13.38
N GLY A 339 -8.98 -10.21 14.53
CA GLY A 339 -10.42 -10.03 14.57
C GLY A 339 -10.97 -9.55 15.91
N GLU A 340 -12.21 -9.10 15.86
CA GLU A 340 -12.98 -8.67 17.02
C GLU A 340 -14.22 -9.55 17.15
N ILE A 341 -14.26 -10.40 18.20
CA ILE A 341 -15.42 -11.24 18.50
C ILE A 341 -16.55 -10.37 19.05
N SER A 342 -16.17 -9.33 19.81
CA SER A 342 -17.07 -8.31 20.33
C SER A 342 -16.29 -7.05 20.67
N THR A 343 -16.97 -5.99 21.10
CA THR A 343 -16.34 -4.72 21.54
C THR A 343 -15.21 -4.90 22.55
N HIS A 344 -15.24 -5.98 23.33
CA HIS A 344 -14.28 -6.22 24.41
C HIS A 344 -13.37 -7.44 24.15
N TRP A 345 -13.77 -8.36 23.27
CA TRP A 345 -13.03 -9.56 22.96
C TRP A 345 -12.44 -9.49 21.57
N LYS A 346 -11.13 -9.68 21.50
CA LYS A 346 -10.38 -9.72 20.24
C LYS A 346 -9.51 -10.97 20.18
N HIS A 347 -9.09 -11.32 18.97
CA HIS A 347 -8.19 -12.44 18.76
C HIS A 347 -7.12 -12.12 17.73
N ARG A 348 -5.99 -12.80 17.87
CA ARG A 348 -4.87 -12.78 16.93
C ARG A 348 -4.35 -14.18 16.76
N TRP A 349 -4.17 -14.59 15.49
CA TRP A 349 -3.56 -15.85 15.14
C TRP A 349 -2.44 -15.60 14.16
N GLN A 350 -1.33 -16.29 14.36
CA GLN A 350 -0.17 -16.31 13.48
C GLN A 350 0.36 -17.72 13.43
N TYR A 351 0.50 -18.26 12.22
CA TYR A 351 1.09 -19.58 11.99
C TYR A 351 2.09 -19.46 10.86
N ASN A 352 3.36 -19.74 11.16
CA ASN A 352 4.45 -19.70 10.19
C ASN A 352 5.19 -21.02 10.24
N ARG A 353 5.39 -21.64 9.09
CA ARG A 353 6.15 -22.86 8.98
C ARG A 353 6.73 -23.03 7.58
N VAL A 354 7.93 -23.59 7.51
CA VAL A 354 8.61 -23.99 6.27
C VAL A 354 9.06 -25.45 6.34
N SER A 355 9.28 -26.06 5.19
CA SER A 355 9.76 -27.43 5.05
C SER A 355 11.13 -27.63 5.67
N ASP A 356 12.03 -26.67 5.47
CA ASP A 356 13.45 -26.77 5.77
C ASP A 356 14.05 -25.41 6.18
N ASN A 357 15.28 -25.42 6.69
CA ASN A 357 15.93 -24.24 7.23
C ASN A 357 16.48 -23.28 6.17
N GLU A 358 16.78 -23.78 4.97
CA GLU A 358 17.32 -22.98 3.86
C GLU A 358 16.22 -22.38 2.96
N TYR A 359 14.94 -22.69 3.22
CA TYR A 359 13.82 -22.26 2.36
C TYR A 359 13.87 -20.78 2.01
N PHE A 360 14.09 -19.89 2.97
CA PHE A 360 14.11 -18.45 2.70
C PHE A 360 15.39 -17.97 2.02
N ASN A 361 16.50 -18.66 2.22
CA ASN A 361 17.75 -18.31 1.57
C ASN A 361 17.68 -18.61 0.07
N ASP A 362 17.08 -19.73 -0.29
CA ASP A 362 17.03 -20.23 -1.67
C ASP A 362 15.83 -19.66 -2.46
N MET A 363 14.69 -19.42 -1.79
CA MET A 363 13.45 -18.96 -2.45
C MET A 363 13.36 -17.44 -2.58
N THR A 364 14.36 -16.69 -2.13
CA THR A 364 14.41 -15.22 -2.26
C THR A 364 15.55 -14.79 -3.16
N SER A 365 15.46 -13.58 -3.72
CA SER A 365 16.53 -13.00 -4.53
C SER A 365 17.82 -12.84 -3.72
N SER A 366 18.96 -13.06 -4.32
CA SER A 366 20.30 -12.85 -3.73
C SER A 366 20.51 -11.43 -3.19
N ALA A 367 19.72 -10.46 -3.65
CA ALA A 367 19.70 -9.10 -3.11
C ALA A 367 18.92 -8.98 -1.79
N THR A 368 18.17 -10.02 -1.39
CA THR A 368 17.33 -10.02 -0.19
C THR A 368 18.06 -10.75 0.93
N ILE A 369 18.38 -10.03 2.01
CA ILE A 369 19.00 -10.63 3.19
C ILE A 369 17.90 -11.14 4.12
N ASN A 370 17.76 -12.47 4.26
CA ASN A 370 16.93 -13.06 5.28
C ASN A 370 17.66 -12.98 6.64
N ARG A 371 16.98 -12.40 7.64
CA ARG A 371 17.47 -12.30 9.03
C ARG A 371 16.62 -13.08 10.02
N GLU A 372 15.63 -13.80 9.52
CA GLU A 372 14.78 -14.62 10.38
C GLU A 372 15.56 -15.84 10.86
N THR A 373 15.65 -16.00 12.15
CA THR A 373 16.30 -17.17 12.78
C THR A 373 15.28 -18.16 13.32
N ARG A 374 14.01 -17.75 13.38
CA ARG A 374 12.90 -18.55 13.92
C ARG A 374 11.56 -18.03 13.45
N LEU A 375 10.62 -18.91 13.24
CA LEU A 375 9.27 -18.63 12.80
C LEU A 375 8.28 -18.81 13.96
N PRO A 376 7.59 -17.76 14.41
CA PRO A 376 6.61 -17.87 15.48
C PRO A 376 5.30 -18.49 14.99
N THR A 377 4.75 -19.38 15.81
CA THR A 377 3.34 -19.78 15.79
C THR A 377 2.71 -19.28 17.06
N ARG A 378 1.71 -18.38 16.95
CA ARG A 378 1.08 -17.72 18.09
C ARG A 378 -0.43 -17.65 17.92
N GLY A 379 -1.14 -18.04 18.98
CA GLY A 379 -2.57 -17.81 19.14
C GLY A 379 -2.83 -16.96 20.38
N GLU A 380 -3.67 -15.94 20.28
CA GLU A 380 -3.98 -15.03 21.36
C GLU A 380 -5.46 -14.64 21.31
N ILE A 381 -6.13 -14.73 22.46
CA ILE A 381 -7.47 -14.20 22.67
C ILE A 381 -7.37 -13.26 23.87
N TYR A 382 -7.82 -12.04 23.71
CA TYR A 382 -7.74 -11.04 24.78
C TYR A 382 -9.05 -10.26 24.97
N PHE A 383 -9.23 -9.83 26.20
CA PHE A 383 -10.38 -9.09 26.68
C PHE A 383 -9.92 -7.78 27.31
N ASP A 384 -10.50 -6.66 26.87
CA ASP A 384 -10.26 -5.33 27.39
C ASP A 384 -11.58 -4.66 27.78
N LYS A 385 -11.72 -4.33 29.08
CA LYS A 385 -12.87 -3.56 29.55
C LYS A 385 -12.50 -2.74 30.78
N ALA A 386 -12.51 -1.42 30.65
CA ALA A 386 -12.19 -0.48 31.72
C ALA A 386 -10.85 -0.84 32.41
N ALA A 387 -10.87 -1.20 33.68
CA ALA A 387 -9.69 -1.56 34.46
C ALA A 387 -9.19 -3.00 34.23
N TRP A 388 -9.92 -3.82 33.48
CA TRP A 388 -9.63 -5.23 33.27
C TRP A 388 -8.99 -5.48 31.93
N HIS A 389 -7.87 -6.19 31.95
CA HIS A 389 -7.26 -6.80 30.80
C HIS A 389 -6.99 -8.27 31.10
N PHE A 390 -7.42 -9.17 30.22
CA PHE A 390 -7.20 -10.60 30.31
C PHE A 390 -6.77 -11.13 28.96
N ASP A 391 -5.73 -11.97 28.91
CA ASP A 391 -5.37 -12.69 27.69
C ASP A 391 -4.96 -14.13 27.96
N VAL A 392 -5.22 -14.95 26.94
CA VAL A 392 -4.74 -16.33 26.80
C VAL A 392 -3.89 -16.39 25.56
N THR A 393 -2.63 -16.75 25.72
CA THR A 393 -1.65 -16.86 24.62
C THR A 393 -1.08 -18.28 24.57
N GLY A 394 -0.99 -18.84 23.36
CA GLY A 394 -0.17 -19.99 23.04
C GLY A 394 0.91 -19.60 22.05
N GLU A 395 2.17 -19.93 22.29
CA GLU A 395 3.28 -19.54 21.41
C GLU A 395 4.32 -20.64 21.33
N SER A 396 4.70 -20.97 20.10
CA SER A 396 5.79 -21.91 19.78
C SER A 396 6.61 -21.38 18.61
N TYR A 397 7.75 -22.03 18.32
CA TYR A 397 8.67 -21.57 17.28
C TYR A 397 9.21 -22.75 16.47
N GLN A 398 9.38 -22.57 15.17
CA GLN A 398 10.29 -23.33 14.34
C GLN A 398 11.60 -22.54 14.24
N THR A 399 12.70 -23.10 14.73
CA THR A 399 14.05 -22.52 14.53
C THR A 399 14.54 -22.94 13.16
N ILE A 400 14.99 -21.97 12.36
CA ILE A 400 15.47 -22.16 10.99
C ILE A 400 16.95 -21.76 10.82
N ASP A 401 17.65 -21.46 11.90
CA ASP A 401 19.10 -21.20 11.91
C ASP A 401 19.79 -22.35 12.65
N ASP A 402 20.53 -23.18 11.93
CA ASP A 402 21.21 -24.35 12.43
C ASP A 402 22.38 -24.01 13.38
N ASN A 403 22.86 -22.76 13.33
CA ASN A 403 23.90 -22.31 14.26
C ASN A 403 23.35 -22.08 15.68
N ILE A 404 22.02 -22.06 15.86
CA ILE A 404 21.40 -21.91 17.18
C ILE A 404 21.36 -23.26 17.88
N ALA A 405 22.24 -23.44 18.87
CA ALA A 405 22.29 -24.65 19.71
C ALA A 405 20.90 -24.92 20.34
N LEU A 406 20.52 -26.19 20.49
CA LEU A 406 19.26 -26.64 21.10
C LEU A 406 19.01 -25.98 22.46
N SER A 407 20.04 -25.84 23.29
CA SER A 407 19.96 -25.18 24.61
C SER A 407 19.63 -23.69 24.54
N SER A 408 19.87 -23.04 23.40
CA SER A 408 19.61 -21.62 23.18
C SER A 408 18.26 -21.36 22.47
N ARG A 409 17.57 -22.42 22.03
CA ARG A 409 16.24 -22.29 21.42
C ARG A 409 15.21 -21.86 22.47
N PRO A 410 14.24 -20.97 22.09
CA PRO A 410 13.25 -20.47 23.03
C PRO A 410 12.30 -21.57 23.51
N TYR A 411 11.84 -21.47 24.76
CA TYR A 411 10.73 -22.27 25.23
C TYR A 411 9.42 -21.94 24.52
N GLN A 412 8.62 -22.94 24.25
CA GLN A 412 7.21 -22.78 23.95
C GLN A 412 6.47 -22.33 25.21
N ARG A 413 5.46 -21.50 25.04
CA ARG A 413 4.60 -21.00 26.12
C ARG A 413 3.16 -21.39 25.83
N ILE A 414 2.73 -22.55 26.28
CA ILE A 414 1.43 -23.13 25.96
C ILE A 414 0.82 -23.83 27.18
N PRO A 415 -0.19 -23.23 27.85
CA PRO A 415 -0.69 -21.87 27.68
C PRO A 415 0.07 -20.82 28.50
N GLN A 416 -0.12 -19.56 28.17
CA GLN A 416 0.16 -18.42 29.03
C GLN A 416 -1.15 -17.67 29.29
N LEU A 417 -1.49 -17.48 30.56
CA LEU A 417 -2.67 -16.73 31.01
C LEU A 417 -2.20 -15.46 31.69
N ASN A 418 -2.69 -14.31 31.28
CA ASN A 418 -2.41 -13.02 31.90
C ASN A 418 -3.71 -12.37 32.37
N LEU A 419 -3.73 -11.85 33.59
CA LEU A 419 -4.80 -11.04 34.11
C LEU A 419 -4.21 -9.77 34.71
N THR A 420 -4.62 -8.62 34.22
CA THR A 420 -4.29 -7.31 34.78
C THR A 420 -5.56 -6.62 35.22
N TYR A 421 -5.57 -6.15 36.45
CA TYR A 421 -6.61 -5.28 37.00
C TYR A 421 -5.97 -4.00 37.52
N SER A 422 -6.31 -2.86 36.93
CA SER A 422 -5.73 -1.55 37.26
C SER A 422 -6.79 -0.49 37.47
N PRO A 423 -7.51 -0.55 38.59
CA PRO A 423 -8.55 0.45 38.91
C PRO A 423 -7.93 1.76 39.36
N GLU A 424 -8.58 2.86 39.02
CA GLU A 424 -8.52 4.10 39.79
C GLU A 424 -9.58 4.00 40.88
N ILE A 425 -9.13 3.83 42.15
CA ILE A 425 -10.02 3.56 43.27
C ILE A 425 -10.76 4.86 43.69
N ILE A 426 -10.00 5.93 43.79
CA ILE A 426 -10.44 7.34 43.94
C ILE A 426 -9.41 8.21 43.25
N THR A 427 -9.74 9.45 42.96
CA THR A 427 -8.82 10.41 42.34
C THR A 427 -7.47 10.42 43.07
N GLY A 428 -6.40 10.11 42.35
CA GLY A 428 -5.03 10.02 42.87
C GLY A 428 -4.66 8.68 43.52
N LEU A 429 -5.59 7.79 43.85
CA LEU A 429 -5.32 6.45 44.37
C LEU A 429 -5.49 5.39 43.29
N GLY A 430 -4.40 4.92 42.79
CA GLY A 430 -4.33 3.85 41.78
C GLY A 430 -3.88 2.52 42.38
N GLY A 431 -4.54 1.45 41.99
CA GLY A 431 -4.15 0.07 42.27
C GLY A 431 -3.80 -0.67 41.00
N LYS A 432 -2.89 -1.64 41.08
CA LYS A 432 -2.63 -2.57 39.97
C LYS A 432 -2.33 -3.96 40.48
N VAL A 433 -3.00 -4.94 39.92
CA VAL A 433 -2.71 -6.36 40.14
C VAL A 433 -2.43 -7.02 38.78
N VAL A 434 -1.32 -7.73 38.67
CA VAL A 434 -0.97 -8.52 37.51
C VAL A 434 -0.75 -9.97 37.98
N THR A 435 -1.47 -10.89 37.35
CA THR A 435 -1.28 -12.32 37.57
C THR A 435 -0.96 -12.97 36.23
N GLN A 436 0.09 -13.78 36.19
CA GLN A 436 0.44 -14.55 35.00
C GLN A 436 0.71 -16.01 35.40
N ALA A 437 0.12 -16.94 34.68
CA ALA A 437 0.43 -18.35 34.76
C ALA A 437 0.95 -18.81 33.38
N THR A 438 2.13 -19.39 33.34
CA THR A 438 2.77 -19.81 32.09
C THR A 438 3.37 -21.19 32.23
N LYS A 439 3.08 -22.07 31.27
CA LYS A 439 3.74 -23.34 31.07
C LYS A 439 4.85 -23.17 30.03
N PHE A 440 6.09 -23.53 30.41
CA PHE A 440 7.25 -23.48 29.55
C PHE A 440 7.65 -24.91 29.19
N GLU A 441 7.67 -25.23 27.91
CA GLU A 441 8.08 -26.51 27.37
C GLU A 441 9.02 -26.31 26.19
N ARG A 442 9.98 -27.21 26.04
CA ARG A 442 10.78 -27.38 24.82
C ARG A 442 11.13 -28.85 24.65
N ASP A 443 11.45 -29.25 23.44
CA ASP A 443 12.05 -30.55 23.22
C ASP A 443 13.41 -30.62 23.90
N ASN A 444 13.52 -31.50 24.84
CA ASN A 444 14.72 -31.70 25.69
C ASN A 444 15.36 -33.09 25.50
N SER A 445 14.92 -33.85 24.49
CA SER A 445 15.39 -35.23 24.25
C SER A 445 16.91 -35.34 24.11
N ASP A 446 17.55 -34.31 23.53
CA ASP A 446 19.00 -34.23 23.31
C ASP A 446 19.70 -33.24 24.26
N LEU A 447 19.01 -32.82 25.32
CA LEU A 447 19.53 -31.89 26.33
C LEU A 447 19.75 -32.60 27.65
N SER A 448 20.71 -32.10 28.43
CA SER A 448 21.03 -32.62 29.74
C SER A 448 21.26 -31.50 30.76
N GLY A 449 21.24 -31.84 32.03
CA GLY A 449 21.46 -30.93 33.12
C GLY A 449 20.41 -29.82 33.17
N ILE A 450 20.80 -28.62 33.52
CA ILE A 450 19.91 -27.43 33.61
C ILE A 450 19.23 -27.06 32.28
N ASN A 451 19.82 -27.48 31.17
CA ASN A 451 19.26 -27.21 29.86
C ASN A 451 18.02 -28.07 29.51
N ALA A 452 17.82 -29.20 30.20
CA ALA A 452 16.69 -30.10 29.98
C ALA A 452 15.42 -29.70 30.74
N VAL A 453 15.51 -28.73 31.64
CA VAL A 453 14.40 -28.36 32.55
C VAL A 453 13.26 -27.70 31.82
N ASN A 454 12.04 -28.20 32.03
CA ASN A 454 10.77 -27.60 31.70
C ASN A 454 10.07 -27.10 32.98
N GLY A 455 8.92 -26.47 32.90
CA GLY A 455 8.21 -26.10 34.14
C GLY A 455 7.10 -25.04 33.96
N ASN A 456 6.49 -24.76 35.09
CA ASN A 456 5.42 -23.75 35.19
C ASN A 456 5.92 -22.55 36.00
N ARG A 457 5.44 -21.36 35.67
CA ARG A 457 5.68 -20.13 36.43
C ARG A 457 4.38 -19.44 36.77
N LEU A 458 4.22 -19.10 38.03
CA LEU A 458 3.18 -18.20 38.50
C LEU A 458 3.81 -16.87 38.91
N VAL A 459 3.26 -15.78 38.37
CA VAL A 459 3.61 -14.39 38.68
C VAL A 459 2.43 -13.73 39.36
N PHE A 460 2.66 -13.06 40.48
CA PHE A 460 1.70 -12.18 41.11
C PHE A 460 2.40 -10.88 41.48
N ASP A 461 1.99 -9.78 40.84
CA ASP A 461 2.48 -8.44 41.11
C ASP A 461 1.30 -7.58 41.57
N SER A 462 1.40 -6.98 42.73
CA SER A 462 0.44 -6.01 43.20
C SER A 462 1.10 -4.68 43.53
N SER A 463 0.43 -3.59 43.25
CA SER A 463 0.90 -2.26 43.62
C SER A 463 -0.25 -1.36 44.01
N LEU A 464 0.03 -0.45 44.95
CA LEU A 464 -0.85 0.62 45.38
C LEU A 464 -0.04 1.92 45.41
N SER A 465 -0.56 2.97 44.79
CA SER A 465 0.08 4.29 44.76
C SER A 465 -0.97 5.38 45.00
N TYR A 466 -0.56 6.42 45.68
CA TYR A 466 -1.39 7.63 45.84
C TYR A 466 -0.60 8.85 45.42
N THR A 467 -1.14 9.65 44.51
CA THR A 467 -0.51 10.91 44.10
C THR A 467 -1.16 12.07 44.80
N PHE A 468 -0.39 12.72 45.67
CA PHE A 468 -0.73 14.05 46.18
C PHE A 468 -0.25 15.05 45.15
N GLU A 469 -1.16 15.84 44.62
CA GLU A 469 -0.88 16.82 43.58
C GLU A 469 -1.27 18.23 44.00
N TRP A 470 -0.38 19.17 43.74
CA TRP A 470 -0.57 20.61 43.91
C TRP A 470 -0.15 21.31 42.61
N PRO A 471 -0.59 22.54 42.35
CA PRO A 471 -0.16 23.27 41.15
C PRO A 471 1.36 23.43 41.02
N PHE A 472 2.12 23.32 42.08
CA PHE A 472 3.57 23.53 42.13
C PHE A 472 4.37 22.26 42.47
N ALA A 473 3.73 21.16 42.83
CA ALA A 473 4.42 19.96 43.31
C ALA A 473 3.55 18.70 43.19
N TYR A 474 4.20 17.55 43.17
CA TYR A 474 3.54 16.28 43.45
C TYR A 474 4.41 15.38 44.36
N VAL A 475 3.74 14.47 45.09
CA VAL A 475 4.38 13.41 45.85
C VAL A 475 3.59 12.11 45.65
N THR A 476 4.24 11.09 45.16
CA THR A 476 3.63 9.78 44.89
C THR A 476 4.31 8.66 45.70
N PRO A 477 3.87 8.34 46.90
CA PRO A 477 4.24 7.09 47.55
C PRO A 477 3.63 5.90 46.83
N LYS A 478 4.41 4.81 46.69
CA LYS A 478 4.01 3.55 46.05
C LYS A 478 4.54 2.37 46.86
N ALA A 479 3.69 1.40 47.08
CA ALA A 479 4.03 0.10 47.62
C ALA A 479 3.76 -0.98 46.57
N GLU A 480 4.70 -1.90 46.40
CA GLU A 480 4.61 -3.02 45.44
C GLU A 480 4.93 -4.31 46.20
N TYR A 481 4.25 -5.39 45.84
CA TYR A 481 4.54 -6.73 46.30
C TYR A 481 4.60 -7.68 45.10
N LYS A 482 5.73 -8.33 44.90
CA LYS A 482 6.02 -9.17 43.73
C LYS A 482 6.31 -10.58 44.18
N VAL A 483 5.56 -11.54 43.63
CA VAL A 483 5.75 -12.98 43.90
C VAL A 483 6.06 -13.69 42.58
N ARG A 484 7.05 -14.58 42.64
CA ARG A 484 7.36 -15.53 41.58
C ARG A 484 7.40 -16.92 42.20
N GLN A 485 6.65 -17.83 41.63
CA GLN A 485 6.64 -19.22 42.01
C GLN A 485 6.90 -20.07 40.76
N TYR A 486 7.80 -21.02 40.89
CA TYR A 486 8.12 -21.96 39.82
C TYR A 486 7.77 -23.36 40.29
N SER A 487 7.43 -24.24 39.34
CA SER A 487 7.33 -25.67 39.51
C SER A 487 8.04 -26.29 38.33
N LEU A 488 9.24 -26.80 38.59
CA LEU A 488 10.15 -27.31 37.56
C LEU A 488 9.90 -28.81 37.34
N THR A 489 10.01 -29.23 36.09
CA THR A 489 9.85 -30.63 35.64
C THR A 489 11.02 -31.02 34.75
N ASP A 490 11.16 -32.31 34.50
CA ASP A 490 12.21 -32.90 33.67
C ASP A 490 13.64 -32.56 34.18
N ILE A 491 13.77 -32.49 35.49
CA ILE A 491 15.05 -32.23 36.13
C ILE A 491 15.92 -33.48 35.95
N ASP A 492 17.11 -33.30 35.36
CA ASP A 492 18.09 -34.37 35.23
C ASP A 492 18.56 -34.82 36.61
N GLN A 493 18.44 -36.11 36.87
CA GLN A 493 18.85 -36.70 38.16
C GLN A 493 20.33 -36.48 38.49
N SER A 494 21.16 -36.14 37.52
CA SER A 494 22.56 -35.75 37.76
C SER A 494 22.71 -34.40 38.46
N LEU A 495 21.66 -33.59 38.53
CA LEU A 495 21.60 -32.30 39.23
C LEU A 495 21.04 -32.39 40.64
N THR A 496 20.66 -33.60 41.11
CA THR A 496 20.04 -33.82 42.42
C THR A 496 21.08 -33.89 43.53
N ASP A 497 22.11 -33.07 43.54
CA ASP A 497 22.82 -32.72 44.77
C ASP A 497 21.86 -31.80 45.59
N ASP A 498 21.92 -31.88 46.92
CA ASP A 498 20.98 -31.32 47.91
C ASP A 498 20.62 -29.82 47.76
N ASP A 499 21.08 -29.13 46.72
CA ASP A 499 20.95 -27.69 46.50
C ASP A 499 19.90 -27.29 45.41
N TYR A 500 19.20 -28.23 44.76
CA TYR A 500 18.28 -27.89 43.68
C TYR A 500 16.84 -27.91 44.14
N ASP A 501 16.21 -26.70 44.25
CA ASP A 501 14.80 -26.57 44.59
C ASP A 501 13.91 -26.74 43.34
N GLU A 502 13.07 -27.76 43.34
CA GLU A 502 12.08 -28.00 42.28
C GLU A 502 10.95 -26.94 42.26
N ASN A 503 10.73 -26.26 43.36
CA ASN A 503 9.65 -25.31 43.54
C ASN A 503 10.13 -23.96 44.12
N PRO A 504 11.11 -23.31 43.48
CA PRO A 504 11.61 -22.04 43.98
C PRO A 504 10.56 -20.95 44.01
N SER A 505 10.50 -20.23 45.13
CA SER A 505 9.53 -19.16 45.33
C SER A 505 10.21 -17.91 45.88
N TYR A 506 9.89 -16.75 45.29
CA TYR A 506 10.44 -15.47 45.69
C TYR A 506 9.31 -14.48 45.93
N ALA A 507 9.39 -13.74 47.04
CA ALA A 507 8.43 -12.69 47.39
C ALA A 507 9.18 -11.41 47.81
N VAL A 508 9.05 -10.35 47.01
CA VAL A 508 9.82 -9.11 47.21
C VAL A 508 8.90 -7.93 47.39
N PRO A 509 8.82 -7.33 48.58
CA PRO A 509 8.21 -6.04 48.80
C PRO A 509 9.13 -4.93 48.26
N LYS A 510 8.53 -3.86 47.74
CA LYS A 510 9.24 -2.72 47.19
C LYS A 510 8.48 -1.44 47.54
N TYR A 511 9.15 -0.44 48.07
CA TYR A 511 8.58 0.84 48.46
C TYR A 511 9.30 1.96 47.71
N SER A 512 8.53 2.90 47.18
CA SER A 512 9.11 4.07 46.54
C SER A 512 8.32 5.34 46.87
N VAL A 513 9.00 6.45 46.88
CA VAL A 513 8.40 7.79 46.93
C VAL A 513 9.01 8.59 45.79
N ASP A 514 8.18 9.07 44.91
CA ASP A 514 8.53 9.95 43.79
C ASP A 514 7.96 11.35 44.06
N ALA A 515 8.77 12.38 43.98
CA ALA A 515 8.35 13.77 44.26
C ALA A 515 8.99 14.71 43.25
N GLY A 516 8.22 15.70 42.82
CA GLY A 516 8.65 16.72 41.87
C GLY A 516 8.08 18.10 42.22
N LEU A 517 8.80 19.12 41.77
CA LEU A 517 8.38 20.51 41.86
C LEU A 517 8.25 21.09 40.45
N PHE A 518 7.28 21.99 40.26
CA PHE A 518 7.08 22.72 39.02
C PHE A 518 7.36 24.19 39.21
N PHE A 519 8.35 24.71 38.50
CA PHE A 519 8.65 26.14 38.47
C PHE A 519 8.49 26.65 37.05
N GLU A 520 7.78 27.75 36.90
CA GLU A 520 7.55 28.41 35.64
C GLU A 520 7.89 29.89 35.75
N ARG A 521 8.52 30.42 34.68
CA ARG A 521 8.69 31.87 34.57
C ARG A 521 8.57 32.32 33.12
N PRO A 522 7.99 33.50 32.85
CA PRO A 522 8.05 34.10 31.53
C PRO A 522 9.50 34.58 31.23
N VAL A 523 9.97 34.32 30.05
CA VAL A 523 11.29 34.74 29.54
C VAL A 523 11.15 35.28 28.14
N ALA A 524 11.63 36.46 27.88
CA ALA A 524 11.73 37.01 26.53
C ALA A 524 13.11 36.69 25.94
N LEU A 525 13.17 36.00 24.81
CA LEU A 525 14.36 35.65 24.07
C LEU A 525 14.15 35.98 22.58
N PHE A 526 15.08 36.70 21.95
CA PHE A 526 15.02 37.01 20.52
C PHE A 526 13.71 37.69 20.06
N ASN A 527 13.15 38.59 20.87
CA ASN A 527 11.85 39.27 20.67
C ASN A 527 10.61 38.36 20.67
N ASN A 528 10.72 37.13 21.19
CA ASN A 528 9.60 36.24 21.41
C ASN A 528 9.43 35.94 22.92
N ASP A 529 8.20 35.83 23.37
CA ASP A 529 7.86 35.45 24.73
C ASP A 529 7.81 33.94 24.86
N PHE A 530 8.54 33.40 25.83
CA PHE A 530 8.58 31.99 26.19
C PHE A 530 8.22 31.79 27.65
N ILE A 531 7.73 30.60 27.99
CA ILE A 531 7.62 30.14 29.37
C ILE A 531 8.78 29.16 29.59
N GLN A 532 9.67 29.52 30.51
CA GLN A 532 10.72 28.61 30.95
C GLN A 532 10.21 27.79 32.13
N THR A 533 10.27 26.44 32.00
CA THR A 533 9.94 25.51 33.07
C THR A 533 11.20 24.93 33.69
N LEU A 534 11.16 24.64 35.00
CA LEU A 534 12.18 23.86 35.71
C LEU A 534 11.46 22.88 36.62
N GLU A 535 11.68 21.56 36.34
CA GLU A 535 10.96 20.47 37.01
C GLU A 535 11.94 19.53 37.74
N PRO A 536 12.52 19.93 38.87
CA PRO A 536 13.36 19.05 39.66
C PRO A 536 12.54 17.88 40.23
N ARG A 537 13.10 16.67 40.10
CA ARG A 537 12.47 15.43 40.58
C ARG A 537 13.43 14.67 41.48
N ILE A 538 12.90 14.07 42.51
CA ILE A 538 13.63 13.16 43.41
C ILE A 538 12.84 11.84 43.53
N MET A 539 13.54 10.73 43.51
CA MET A 539 12.94 9.41 43.72
C MET A 539 13.75 8.67 44.78
N HIS A 540 13.07 8.18 45.80
CA HIS A 540 13.60 7.23 46.76
C HIS A 540 13.03 5.85 46.51
N LEU A 541 13.87 4.83 46.47
CA LEU A 541 13.51 3.43 46.25
C LEU A 541 14.14 2.59 47.37
N GLN A 542 13.30 1.77 48.00
CA GLN A 542 13.75 0.77 48.99
C GLN A 542 13.28 -0.62 48.55
N VAL A 543 14.21 -1.53 48.37
CA VAL A 543 13.97 -2.96 48.15
C VAL A 543 14.70 -3.69 49.29
N PRO A 544 13.97 -4.32 50.21
CA PRO A 544 14.62 -5.14 51.25
C PRO A 544 15.45 -6.24 50.62
N TYR A 545 16.60 -6.48 51.18
CA TYR A 545 17.44 -7.64 50.83
C TYR A 545 16.72 -8.91 51.27
N TYR A 546 16.75 -9.92 50.40
CA TYR A 546 16.20 -11.24 50.68
C TYR A 546 17.32 -12.26 50.45
N ASP A 547 17.66 -13.04 51.48
CA ASP A 547 18.55 -14.19 51.37
C ASP A 547 17.82 -15.36 50.77
#